data_2b79c161221b6c49f8a9accc05d48f8e
#
_entry.id   2b79c161221b6c49f8a9accc05d48f8e
#
_cell.length_a   1.000
_cell.length_b   1.000
_cell.length_c   1.000
_cell.angle_alpha   90.00
_cell.angle_beta   90.00
_cell.angle_gamma   90.00
#
_symmetry.space_group_name_H-M   'P 1'
#
loop_
_entity.id
_entity.type
_entity.pdbx_description
1 polymer ?
#
loop_
_entity_poly.entity_id
_entity_poly.type
_entity_poly.pdbx_seq_one_letter_code
_entity_poly.pdbx_strand_id
1 'polypeptide(L)'
;MSRRHRIVFCGAIYHVMARGNRKQRIFVDDVDRRRFLVILAIALQKYGADCFAYCLMGNHFHLVIHTPHANIPNVMHHLDGLYAQYVNWRHGHTGHLLDGPYTAILIDDTAYLRNAIGYVLRNPVEAGLVSDAGQWQWSSYKATMGKAPLKFLTLTWLRQLFDAATLKGSRELLAECVRNEPEEYADLVRAVAEGSQEFKQRVRRVIGATLYRAALPRAYRALSRPSLPVLFAGVKRSERRPTILRAHVVHGYLLTEIAHYLDLHPTTISRIVNETGSYRAPRD
;
A
#
# COMPACT_ATOMS: atom_id res chain seq x y z
N MET A 1 8.50 18.29 -1.36
CA MET A 1 7.89 17.24 -0.52
C MET A 1 8.90 16.10 -0.34
N SER A 2 9.20 15.73 0.90
CA SER A 2 10.15 14.65 1.20
C SER A 2 9.60 13.32 0.67
N ARG A 3 10.39 12.57 -0.12
CA ARG A 3 10.04 11.22 -0.59
C ARG A 3 9.83 10.33 0.63
N ARG A 4 8.64 9.78 0.80
CA ARG A 4 8.38 8.76 1.83
C ARG A 4 9.23 7.53 1.51
N HIS A 5 10.12 7.15 2.41
CA HIS A 5 10.88 5.91 2.28
C HIS A 5 9.92 4.72 2.30
N ARG A 6 10.06 3.83 1.32
CA ARG A 6 9.29 2.59 1.23
C ARG A 6 10.08 1.46 1.84
N ILE A 7 9.39 0.56 2.51
CA ILE A 7 9.98 -0.69 2.97
C ILE A 7 10.06 -1.62 1.76
N VAL A 8 11.27 -2.04 1.40
CA VAL A 8 11.53 -2.86 0.21
C VAL A 8 12.43 -4.02 0.60
N PHE A 9 11.98 -5.24 0.34
CA PHE A 9 12.76 -6.46 0.57
C PHE A 9 12.33 -7.58 -0.39
N CYS A 10 13.18 -8.61 -0.54
CA CYS A 10 12.93 -9.76 -1.41
C CYS A 10 11.72 -10.57 -0.93
N GLY A 11 10.83 -10.92 -1.84
CA GLY A 11 9.61 -11.68 -1.55
C GLY A 11 8.47 -10.84 -0.95
N ALA A 12 8.57 -9.51 -0.99
CA ALA A 12 7.52 -8.65 -0.50
C ALA A 12 6.33 -8.59 -1.45
N ILE A 13 5.12 -8.57 -0.89
CA ILE A 13 3.87 -8.35 -1.62
C ILE A 13 3.33 -6.97 -1.23
N TYR A 14 2.86 -6.23 -2.22
CA TYR A 14 2.35 -4.88 -2.02
C TYR A 14 0.98 -4.70 -2.66
N HIS A 15 0.06 -4.07 -1.95
CA HIS A 15 -1.04 -3.37 -2.58
C HIS A 15 -0.54 -2.00 -3.04
N VAL A 16 -0.52 -1.79 -4.33
CA VAL A 16 -0.03 -0.56 -4.97
C VAL A 16 -1.19 0.21 -5.55
N MET A 17 -1.19 1.51 -5.35
CA MET A 17 -2.15 2.41 -6.01
C MET A 17 -1.51 3.74 -6.39
N ALA A 18 -1.99 4.32 -7.49
CA ALA A 18 -1.73 5.70 -7.85
C ALA A 18 -3.00 6.34 -8.42
N ARG A 19 -3.13 7.64 -8.22
CA ARG A 19 -4.30 8.42 -8.60
C ARG A 19 -3.89 9.60 -9.48
N GLY A 20 -4.76 10.00 -10.36
CA GLY A 20 -4.60 11.17 -11.20
C GLY A 20 -4.50 12.46 -10.40
N ASN A 21 -3.61 13.35 -10.86
CA ASN A 21 -3.46 14.69 -10.29
C ASN A 21 -4.83 15.39 -10.22
N ARG A 22 -5.14 16.03 -9.10
CA ARG A 22 -6.44 16.66 -8.81
C ARG A 22 -7.64 15.73 -9.02
N LYS A 23 -7.43 14.42 -8.84
CA LYS A 23 -8.43 13.36 -9.07
C LYS A 23 -8.92 13.29 -10.51
N GLN A 24 -8.20 13.85 -11.47
CA GLN A 24 -8.53 13.80 -12.89
C GLN A 24 -8.42 12.37 -13.44
N ARG A 25 -9.11 12.10 -14.55
CA ARG A 25 -9.03 10.82 -15.24
C ARG A 25 -7.61 10.58 -15.73
N ILE A 26 -7.12 9.36 -15.49
CA ILE A 26 -5.86 8.85 -16.05
C ILE A 26 -6.11 7.85 -17.17
N PHE A 27 -7.34 7.36 -17.28
CA PHE A 27 -7.81 6.54 -18.38
C PHE A 27 -8.99 7.25 -19.05
N VAL A 28 -8.75 7.86 -20.20
CA VAL A 28 -9.80 8.57 -20.96
C VAL A 28 -10.71 7.56 -21.64
N ASP A 29 -10.11 6.54 -22.25
CA ASP A 29 -10.81 5.47 -22.97
C ASP A 29 -10.16 4.09 -22.80
N ASP A 30 -10.66 3.12 -23.53
CA ASP A 30 -10.20 1.73 -23.48
C ASP A 30 -8.81 1.54 -24.13
N VAL A 31 -8.39 2.44 -25.02
CA VAL A 31 -7.04 2.40 -25.62
C VAL A 31 -6.00 2.70 -24.54
N ASP A 32 -6.28 3.67 -23.68
CA ASP A 32 -5.41 4.01 -22.55
C ASP A 32 -5.26 2.83 -21.59
N ARG A 33 -6.38 2.17 -21.24
CA ARG A 33 -6.34 1.00 -20.35
C ARG A 33 -5.56 -0.16 -20.95
N ARG A 34 -5.76 -0.45 -22.24
CA ARG A 34 -4.98 -1.47 -22.95
C ARG A 34 -3.50 -1.13 -22.96
N ARG A 35 -3.15 0.12 -23.20
CA ARG A 35 -1.75 0.57 -23.18
C ARG A 35 -1.12 0.44 -21.82
N PHE A 36 -1.85 0.81 -20.76
CA PHE A 36 -1.39 0.61 -19.37
C PHE A 36 -1.05 -0.87 -19.10
N LEU A 37 -1.94 -1.80 -19.46
CA LEU A 37 -1.71 -3.23 -19.25
C LEU A 37 -0.52 -3.77 -20.04
N VAL A 38 -0.26 -3.25 -21.25
CA VAL A 38 0.94 -3.58 -22.03
C VAL A 38 2.20 -3.10 -21.29
N ILE A 39 2.21 -1.85 -20.82
CA ILE A 39 3.36 -1.29 -20.08
C ILE A 39 3.57 -2.04 -18.77
N LEU A 40 2.48 -2.38 -18.07
CA LEU A 40 2.53 -3.20 -16.85
C LEU A 40 3.18 -4.56 -17.14
N ALA A 41 2.73 -5.27 -18.17
CA ALA A 41 3.30 -6.56 -18.55
C ALA A 41 4.81 -6.47 -18.84
N ILE A 42 5.24 -5.43 -19.56
CA ILE A 42 6.67 -5.18 -19.85
C ILE A 42 7.44 -4.90 -18.56
N ALA A 43 6.90 -4.08 -17.66
CA ALA A 43 7.53 -3.76 -16.38
C ALA A 43 7.69 -5.02 -15.51
N LEU A 44 6.64 -5.83 -15.39
CA LEU A 44 6.66 -7.08 -14.63
C LEU A 44 7.72 -8.04 -15.18
N GLN A 45 7.75 -8.26 -16.50
CA GLN A 45 8.73 -9.12 -17.15
C GLN A 45 10.16 -8.61 -16.96
N LYS A 46 10.37 -7.31 -17.18
CA LYS A 46 11.70 -6.68 -17.09
C LYS A 46 12.32 -6.79 -15.69
N TYR A 47 11.51 -6.68 -14.67
CA TYR A 47 11.97 -6.66 -13.29
C TYR A 47 11.71 -7.97 -12.52
N GLY A 48 11.20 -8.99 -13.18
CA GLY A 48 10.91 -10.28 -12.57
C GLY A 48 9.90 -10.19 -11.43
N ALA A 49 8.89 -9.34 -11.58
CA ALA A 49 7.82 -9.18 -10.60
C ALA A 49 6.55 -9.90 -11.05
N ASP A 50 5.73 -10.31 -10.09
CA ASP A 50 4.44 -10.98 -10.33
C ASP A 50 3.28 -10.02 -10.06
N CYS A 51 2.23 -10.11 -10.89
CA CYS A 51 0.96 -9.43 -10.62
C CYS A 51 -0.09 -10.48 -10.22
N PHE A 52 -0.64 -10.35 -9.02
CA PHE A 52 -1.67 -11.24 -8.50
C PHE A 52 -3.09 -10.75 -8.79
N ALA A 53 -3.29 -9.44 -8.75
CA ALA A 53 -4.55 -8.82 -9.09
C ALA A 53 -4.34 -7.37 -9.58
N TYR A 54 -5.27 -6.89 -10.39
CA TYR A 54 -5.34 -5.46 -10.73
C TYR A 54 -6.79 -5.01 -10.92
N CYS A 55 -6.99 -3.70 -10.76
CA CYS A 55 -8.21 -3.00 -11.15
C CYS A 55 -7.89 -1.61 -11.65
N LEU A 56 -8.31 -1.29 -12.89
CA LEU A 56 -8.16 0.02 -13.50
C LEU A 56 -9.50 0.76 -13.41
N MET A 57 -9.53 1.80 -12.59
CA MET A 57 -10.68 2.69 -12.43
C MET A 57 -10.62 3.83 -13.46
N GLY A 58 -11.40 4.87 -13.32
CA GLY A 58 -11.33 6.01 -14.25
C GLY A 58 -10.12 6.93 -13.98
N ASN A 59 -9.86 7.21 -12.70
CA ASN A 59 -8.86 8.19 -12.27
C ASN A 59 -7.77 7.60 -11.36
N HIS A 60 -7.74 6.29 -11.16
CA HIS A 60 -6.73 5.60 -10.36
C HIS A 60 -6.67 4.12 -10.75
N PHE A 61 -5.67 3.43 -10.26
CA PHE A 61 -5.53 1.99 -10.38
C PHE A 61 -5.09 1.35 -9.08
N HIS A 62 -5.42 0.08 -8.94
CA HIS A 62 -4.97 -0.80 -7.86
C HIS A 62 -4.26 -2.01 -8.46
N LEU A 63 -3.12 -2.39 -7.87
CA LEU A 63 -2.34 -3.57 -8.23
C LEU A 63 -1.96 -4.34 -6.97
N VAL A 64 -1.96 -5.67 -7.02
CA VAL A 64 -1.30 -6.52 -6.02
C VAL A 64 -0.06 -7.11 -6.67
N ILE A 65 1.12 -6.66 -6.24
CA ILE A 65 2.41 -7.00 -6.85
C ILE A 65 3.31 -7.71 -5.85
N HIS A 66 3.84 -8.85 -6.24
CA HIS A 66 4.91 -9.56 -5.55
C HIS A 66 6.25 -9.24 -6.21
N THR A 67 7.26 -8.95 -5.39
CA THR A 67 8.60 -8.60 -5.86
C THR A 67 9.64 -9.55 -5.29
N PRO A 68 10.02 -10.61 -6.01
CA PRO A 68 11.07 -11.53 -5.58
C PRO A 68 12.41 -10.83 -5.30
N HIS A 69 12.69 -9.72 -5.99
CA HIS A 69 13.97 -9.03 -6.01
C HIS A 69 13.99 -7.65 -5.32
N ALA A 70 13.09 -7.39 -4.38
CA ALA A 70 13.08 -6.11 -3.64
C ALA A 70 13.09 -4.84 -4.54
N ASN A 71 12.38 -4.85 -5.66
CA ASN A 71 12.52 -3.88 -6.73
C ASN A 71 11.24 -3.14 -7.11
N ILE A 72 10.24 -3.07 -6.21
CA ILE A 72 8.99 -2.35 -6.46
C ILE A 72 9.19 -0.90 -6.93
N PRO A 73 10.22 -0.13 -6.47
CA PRO A 73 10.46 1.19 -7.01
C PRO A 73 10.80 1.21 -8.50
N ASN A 74 11.53 0.21 -8.97
CA ASN A 74 11.92 0.09 -10.38
C ASN A 74 10.70 -0.28 -11.26
N VAL A 75 9.88 -1.22 -10.79
CA VAL A 75 8.63 -1.62 -11.48
C VAL A 75 7.73 -0.40 -11.67
N MET A 76 7.47 0.32 -10.58
CA MET A 76 6.55 1.45 -10.60
C MET A 76 7.11 2.68 -11.31
N HIS A 77 8.40 2.97 -11.18
CA HIS A 77 9.03 4.05 -11.95
C HIS A 77 8.90 3.82 -13.46
N HIS A 78 9.07 2.57 -13.89
CA HIS A 78 8.91 2.19 -15.29
C HIS A 78 7.45 2.32 -15.75
N LEU A 79 6.51 1.78 -14.97
CA LEU A 79 5.08 1.81 -15.27
C LEU A 79 4.55 3.25 -15.30
N ASP A 80 4.72 3.99 -14.22
CA ASP A 80 4.16 5.33 -14.05
C ASP A 80 4.78 6.31 -15.05
N GLY A 81 6.11 6.22 -15.26
CA GLY A 81 6.84 7.09 -16.17
C GLY A 81 6.42 6.90 -17.62
N LEU A 82 6.43 5.67 -18.13
CA LEU A 82 6.05 5.40 -19.52
C LEU A 82 4.56 5.65 -19.77
N TYR A 83 3.71 5.33 -18.78
CA TYR A 83 2.28 5.58 -18.94
C TYR A 83 1.97 7.08 -18.94
N ALA A 84 2.59 7.87 -18.06
CA ALA A 84 2.42 9.31 -18.05
C ALA A 84 2.90 9.96 -19.37
N GLN A 85 4.06 9.54 -19.90
CA GLN A 85 4.55 10.01 -21.19
C GLN A 85 3.57 9.69 -22.32
N TYR A 86 3.04 8.46 -22.36
CA TYR A 86 2.07 8.04 -23.35
C TYR A 86 0.77 8.86 -23.30
N VAL A 87 0.19 9.06 -22.10
CA VAL A 87 -1.06 9.83 -21.93
C VAL A 87 -0.85 11.28 -22.34
N ASN A 88 0.24 11.91 -21.91
CA ASN A 88 0.57 13.28 -22.26
C ASN A 88 0.74 13.45 -23.78
N TRP A 89 1.49 12.54 -24.40
CA TRP A 89 1.65 12.55 -25.86
C TRP A 89 0.33 12.34 -26.60
N ARG A 90 -0.46 11.34 -26.19
CA ARG A 90 -1.71 10.98 -26.88
C ARG A 90 -2.78 12.06 -26.79
N HIS A 91 -2.89 12.70 -25.62
CA HIS A 91 -3.97 13.65 -25.34
C HIS A 91 -3.52 15.11 -25.37
N GLY A 92 -2.27 15.40 -25.80
CA GLY A 92 -1.76 16.77 -25.88
C GLY A 92 -1.62 17.45 -24.52
N HIS A 93 -1.42 16.66 -23.43
CA HIS A 93 -1.28 17.18 -22.08
C HIS A 93 0.19 17.44 -21.73
N THR A 94 0.41 18.34 -20.77
CA THR A 94 1.72 18.64 -20.18
C THR A 94 1.63 18.54 -18.65
N GLY A 95 2.78 18.29 -18.00
CA GLY A 95 2.86 18.21 -16.53
C GLY A 95 2.62 16.82 -15.97
N HIS A 96 2.32 16.76 -14.68
CA HIS A 96 2.20 15.49 -13.94
C HIS A 96 0.81 14.87 -14.13
N LEU A 97 0.77 13.65 -14.66
CA LEU A 97 -0.46 12.86 -14.77
C LEU A 97 -0.95 12.38 -13.40
N LEU A 98 -0.03 11.93 -12.56
CA LEU A 98 -0.33 11.34 -11.25
C LEU A 98 -0.13 12.36 -10.12
N ASP A 99 -0.92 12.23 -9.05
CA ASP A 99 -0.85 13.03 -7.83
C ASP A 99 0.32 12.56 -6.94
N GLY A 100 1.53 12.77 -7.43
CA GLY A 100 2.75 12.35 -6.75
C GLY A 100 3.10 10.86 -6.92
N PRO A 101 4.00 10.35 -6.09
CA PRO A 101 4.44 8.96 -6.16
C PRO A 101 3.32 7.99 -5.76
N TYR A 102 3.32 6.78 -6.36
CA TYR A 102 2.41 5.71 -5.97
C TYR A 102 2.47 5.41 -4.46
N THR A 103 1.36 4.96 -3.90
CA THR A 103 1.28 4.37 -2.55
C THR A 103 1.53 2.87 -2.67
N ALA A 104 2.31 2.30 -1.77
CA ALA A 104 2.53 0.87 -1.64
C ALA A 104 2.32 0.46 -0.19
N ILE A 105 1.34 -0.41 0.06
CA ILE A 105 1.04 -1.00 1.35
C ILE A 105 1.59 -2.41 1.32
N LEU A 106 2.44 -2.72 2.27
CA LEU A 106 3.02 -4.05 2.42
C LEU A 106 1.96 -5.01 2.95
N ILE A 107 1.82 -6.16 2.30
CA ILE A 107 0.90 -7.24 2.68
C ILE A 107 1.72 -8.31 3.40
N ASP A 108 1.26 -8.74 4.57
CA ASP A 108 2.03 -9.63 5.45
C ASP A 108 1.76 -11.11 5.20
N ASP A 109 0.51 -11.51 5.29
CA ASP A 109 0.17 -12.92 5.32
C ASP A 109 -0.97 -13.28 4.34
N THR A 110 -1.33 -14.55 4.37
CA THR A 110 -2.37 -15.12 3.51
C THR A 110 -3.75 -14.53 3.74
N ALA A 111 -4.13 -14.19 4.95
CA ALA A 111 -5.44 -13.60 5.23
C ALA A 111 -5.54 -12.19 4.65
N TYR A 112 -4.49 -11.37 4.88
CA TYR A 112 -4.40 -10.04 4.30
C TYR A 112 -4.28 -10.03 2.78
N LEU A 113 -3.57 -11.01 2.21
CA LEU A 113 -3.49 -11.13 0.77
C LEU A 113 -4.87 -11.44 0.16
N ARG A 114 -5.69 -12.29 0.81
CA ARG A 114 -7.08 -12.54 0.40
C ARG A 114 -7.90 -11.25 0.42
N ASN A 115 -7.83 -10.51 1.53
CA ASN A 115 -8.57 -9.25 1.69
C ASN A 115 -8.12 -8.20 0.67
N ALA A 116 -6.81 -8.04 0.46
CA ALA A 116 -6.27 -7.10 -0.52
C ALA A 116 -6.71 -7.42 -1.94
N ILE A 117 -6.69 -8.71 -2.33
CA ILE A 117 -7.15 -9.14 -3.64
C ILE A 117 -8.67 -8.95 -3.77
N GLY A 118 -9.45 -9.35 -2.76
CA GLY A 118 -10.89 -9.15 -2.70
C GLY A 118 -11.25 -7.68 -2.88
N TYR A 119 -10.61 -6.80 -2.10
CA TYR A 119 -10.76 -5.35 -2.18
C TYR A 119 -10.43 -4.81 -3.57
N VAL A 120 -9.28 -5.17 -4.14
CA VAL A 120 -8.87 -4.70 -5.47
C VAL A 120 -9.90 -5.09 -6.54
N LEU A 121 -10.41 -6.32 -6.48
CA LEU A 121 -11.37 -6.82 -7.47
C LEU A 121 -12.78 -6.28 -7.26
N ARG A 122 -13.15 -5.90 -6.04
CA ARG A 122 -14.46 -5.33 -5.69
C ARG A 122 -14.56 -3.82 -5.94
N ASN A 123 -13.45 -3.10 -6.08
CA ASN A 123 -13.44 -1.65 -6.26
C ASN A 123 -14.51 -1.09 -7.22
N PRO A 124 -14.78 -1.69 -8.40
CA PRO A 124 -15.79 -1.18 -9.31
C PRO A 124 -17.22 -1.30 -8.75
N VAL A 125 -17.49 -2.29 -7.91
CA VAL A 125 -18.79 -2.48 -7.25
C VAL A 125 -18.96 -1.45 -6.14
N GLU A 126 -17.94 -1.25 -5.31
CA GLU A 126 -17.94 -0.22 -4.25
C GLU A 126 -18.07 1.21 -4.81
N ALA A 127 -17.50 1.44 -5.98
CA ALA A 127 -17.66 2.71 -6.70
C ALA A 127 -19.00 2.86 -7.43
N GLY A 128 -19.91 1.87 -7.34
CA GLY A 128 -21.22 1.89 -8.00
C GLY A 128 -21.16 1.85 -9.52
N LEU A 129 -20.03 1.43 -10.11
CA LEU A 129 -19.86 1.37 -11.57
C LEU A 129 -20.49 0.12 -12.18
N VAL A 130 -20.58 -0.95 -11.43
CA VAL A 130 -21.19 -2.23 -11.80
C VAL A 130 -21.82 -2.87 -10.56
N SER A 131 -22.79 -3.78 -10.76
CA SER A 131 -23.41 -4.54 -9.67
C SER A 131 -22.65 -5.82 -9.30
N ASP A 132 -21.78 -6.31 -10.18
CA ASP A 132 -20.97 -7.51 -9.98
C ASP A 132 -19.57 -7.30 -10.55
N ALA A 133 -18.53 -7.75 -9.82
CA ALA A 133 -17.13 -7.58 -10.22
C ALA A 133 -16.81 -8.19 -11.59
N GLY A 134 -17.53 -9.24 -11.96
CA GLY A 134 -17.42 -9.89 -13.28
C GLY A 134 -17.91 -9.03 -14.45
N GLN A 135 -18.68 -7.98 -14.21
CA GLN A 135 -19.12 -7.04 -15.26
C GLN A 135 -18.02 -6.03 -15.62
N TRP A 136 -17.07 -5.77 -14.69
CA TRP A 136 -15.99 -4.82 -14.94
C TRP A 136 -14.87 -5.46 -15.76
N GLN A 137 -14.74 -5.03 -17.02
CA GLN A 137 -13.74 -5.60 -17.93
C GLN A 137 -12.30 -5.20 -17.63
N TRP A 138 -12.09 -4.14 -16.85
CA TRP A 138 -10.78 -3.55 -16.57
C TRP A 138 -10.19 -3.99 -15.22
N SER A 139 -10.60 -5.16 -14.75
CA SER A 139 -9.98 -5.85 -13.62
C SER A 139 -9.50 -7.24 -14.01
N SER A 140 -8.62 -7.81 -13.19
CA SER A 140 -8.15 -9.19 -13.36
C SER A 140 -9.20 -10.24 -12.99
N TYR A 141 -10.39 -9.88 -12.51
CA TYR A 141 -11.40 -10.83 -12.03
C TYR A 141 -11.75 -11.92 -13.07
N LYS A 142 -12.08 -11.52 -14.29
CA LYS A 142 -12.42 -12.49 -15.36
C LYS A 142 -11.27 -13.44 -15.69
N ALA A 143 -10.03 -12.92 -15.71
CA ALA A 143 -8.84 -13.71 -15.97
C ALA A 143 -8.57 -14.71 -14.83
N THR A 144 -8.71 -14.26 -13.59
CA THR A 144 -8.54 -15.11 -12.39
C THR A 144 -9.62 -16.20 -12.35
N MET A 145 -10.85 -15.89 -12.75
CA MET A 145 -11.96 -16.86 -12.87
C MET A 145 -11.85 -17.79 -14.09
N GLY A 146 -10.80 -17.62 -14.93
CA GLY A 146 -10.52 -18.48 -16.07
C GLY A 146 -11.32 -18.16 -17.33
N LYS A 147 -12.01 -17.01 -17.38
CA LYS A 147 -12.83 -16.60 -18.52
C LYS A 147 -12.06 -15.82 -19.61
N ALA A 148 -10.94 -15.19 -19.25
CA ALA A 148 -10.14 -14.38 -20.16
C ALA A 148 -8.66 -14.40 -19.70
N PRO A 149 -7.88 -15.44 -20.03
CA PRO A 149 -6.51 -15.60 -19.51
C PRO A 149 -5.61 -14.44 -19.97
N LEU A 150 -4.79 -13.93 -19.04
CA LEU A 150 -3.79 -12.90 -19.26
C LEU A 150 -2.41 -13.47 -18.96
N LYS A 151 -1.49 -13.43 -19.94
CA LYS A 151 -0.16 -14.06 -19.83
C LYS A 151 0.71 -13.46 -18.71
N PHE A 152 0.53 -12.19 -18.38
CA PHE A 152 1.31 -11.51 -17.34
C PHE A 152 0.73 -11.68 -15.93
N LEU A 153 -0.49 -12.24 -15.80
CA LEU A 153 -1.13 -12.47 -14.52
C LEU A 153 -0.66 -13.81 -13.94
N THR A 154 -0.06 -13.77 -12.76
CA THR A 154 0.40 -14.97 -12.07
C THR A 154 -0.74 -15.56 -11.25
N LEU A 155 -1.17 -16.76 -11.55
CA LEU A 155 -2.29 -17.46 -10.88
C LEU A 155 -1.87 -18.67 -10.04
N THR A 156 -0.59 -19.02 -10.02
CA THR A 156 -0.06 -20.16 -9.26
C THR A 156 -0.30 -20.04 -7.75
N TRP A 157 -0.33 -18.81 -7.25
CA TRP A 157 -0.62 -18.48 -5.86
C TRP A 157 -2.05 -18.83 -5.42
N LEU A 158 -3.00 -18.89 -6.35
CA LEU A 158 -4.42 -19.01 -6.03
C LEU A 158 -4.75 -20.27 -5.23
N ARG A 159 -4.14 -21.41 -5.59
CA ARG A 159 -4.34 -22.66 -4.86
C ARG A 159 -3.70 -22.64 -3.48
N GLN A 160 -2.52 -22.06 -3.36
CA GLN A 160 -1.79 -21.93 -2.09
C GLN A 160 -2.49 -20.98 -1.14
N LEU A 161 -3.00 -19.85 -1.68
CA LEU A 161 -3.66 -18.83 -0.89
C LEU A 161 -4.94 -19.33 -0.22
N PHE A 162 -5.71 -20.16 -0.91
CA PHE A 162 -6.99 -20.67 -0.41
C PHE A 162 -6.91 -22.08 0.16
N ASP A 163 -5.72 -22.68 0.20
CA ASP A 163 -5.52 -24.08 0.64
C ASP A 163 -6.54 -25.05 0.02
N ALA A 164 -6.81 -24.83 -1.27
CA ALA A 164 -7.83 -25.58 -1.99
C ALA A 164 -7.24 -26.71 -2.82
N ALA A 165 -7.87 -27.88 -2.73
CA ALA A 165 -7.46 -29.08 -3.47
C ALA A 165 -7.52 -28.87 -5.00
N THR A 166 -8.42 -28.00 -5.47
CA THR A 166 -8.63 -27.76 -6.90
C THR A 166 -8.64 -26.26 -7.23
N LEU A 167 -8.25 -25.93 -8.46
CA LEU A 167 -8.32 -24.56 -8.96
C LEU A 167 -9.78 -24.03 -8.99
N LYS A 168 -10.75 -24.90 -9.21
CA LYS A 168 -12.18 -24.55 -9.17
C LYS A 168 -12.57 -24.11 -7.77
N GLY A 169 -12.24 -24.89 -6.74
CA GLY A 169 -12.50 -24.51 -5.33
C GLY A 169 -11.83 -23.21 -4.94
N SER A 170 -10.57 -22.97 -5.38
CA SER A 170 -9.90 -21.69 -5.13
C SER A 170 -10.64 -20.49 -5.74
N ARG A 171 -11.22 -20.65 -6.93
CA ARG A 171 -12.01 -19.61 -7.59
C ARG A 171 -13.33 -19.34 -6.88
N GLU A 172 -13.99 -20.38 -6.39
CA GLU A 172 -15.23 -20.26 -5.61
C GLU A 172 -14.99 -19.47 -4.32
N LEU A 173 -13.92 -19.79 -3.59
CA LEU A 173 -13.50 -19.06 -2.38
C LEU A 173 -13.11 -17.61 -2.69
N LEU A 174 -12.39 -17.36 -3.79
CA LEU A 174 -12.11 -16.00 -4.22
C LEU A 174 -13.38 -15.21 -4.56
N ALA A 175 -14.33 -15.83 -5.26
CA ALA A 175 -15.60 -15.19 -5.59
C ALA A 175 -16.40 -14.83 -4.32
N GLU A 176 -16.30 -15.65 -3.29
CA GLU A 176 -16.87 -15.37 -1.97
C GLU A 176 -16.17 -14.17 -1.30
N CYS A 177 -14.83 -14.15 -1.27
CA CYS A 177 -14.06 -13.00 -0.77
C CYS A 177 -14.39 -11.68 -1.49
N VAL A 178 -14.65 -11.73 -2.80
CA VAL A 178 -15.02 -10.54 -3.57
C VAL A 178 -16.46 -10.09 -3.29
N ARG A 179 -17.36 -10.98 -2.95
CA ARG A 179 -18.77 -10.66 -2.59
C ARG A 179 -18.90 -10.14 -1.17
N ASN A 180 -18.13 -10.70 -0.24
CA ASN A 180 -18.12 -10.25 1.15
C ASN A 180 -17.47 -8.87 1.21
N GLU A 181 -17.93 -8.01 2.12
CA GLU A 181 -17.30 -6.70 2.33
C GLU A 181 -15.86 -6.91 2.80
N PRO A 182 -14.85 -6.53 2.01
CA PRO A 182 -13.49 -6.52 2.51
C PRO A 182 -13.36 -5.43 3.56
N GLU A 183 -12.48 -5.64 4.52
CA GLU A 183 -12.09 -4.60 5.47
C GLU A 183 -11.74 -3.32 4.71
N GLU A 184 -12.17 -2.15 5.23
CA GLU A 184 -11.85 -0.87 4.63
C GLU A 184 -10.34 -0.70 4.42
N TYR A 185 -9.93 0.09 3.42
CA TYR A 185 -8.51 0.41 3.16
C TYR A 185 -7.75 0.85 4.42
N ALA A 186 -8.42 1.56 5.34
CA ALA A 186 -7.87 1.93 6.65
C ALA A 186 -7.53 0.69 7.50
N ASP A 187 -8.30 -0.38 7.38
CA ASP A 187 -8.11 -1.62 8.09
C ASP A 187 -6.96 -2.44 7.47
N LEU A 188 -6.78 -2.42 6.14
CA LEU A 188 -5.59 -2.97 5.50
C LEU A 188 -4.30 -2.30 5.98
N VAL A 189 -4.33 -0.99 6.18
CA VAL A 189 -3.16 -0.24 6.73
C VAL A 189 -2.94 -0.58 8.21
N ARG A 190 -4.01 -0.77 8.98
CA ARG A 190 -3.94 -1.19 10.39
C ARG A 190 -3.43 -2.61 10.52
N ALA A 191 -3.89 -3.47 9.65
CA ALA A 191 -3.54 -4.86 9.57
C ALA A 191 -2.03 -5.13 9.37
N VAL A 192 -1.32 -4.28 8.64
CA VAL A 192 0.15 -4.35 8.58
C VAL A 192 0.79 -4.24 9.97
N ALA A 193 0.19 -3.49 10.89
CA ALA A 193 0.65 -3.40 12.28
C ALA A 193 0.37 -4.67 13.11
N GLU A 194 -0.59 -5.48 12.69
CA GLU A 194 -1.06 -6.68 13.40
C GLU A 194 -0.48 -7.98 12.84
N GLY A 195 0.30 -7.92 11.78
CA GLY A 195 0.89 -9.06 11.08
C GLY A 195 1.69 -10.04 11.95
N SER A 196 2.04 -11.19 11.38
CA SER A 196 2.75 -12.28 12.09
C SER A 196 4.03 -11.79 12.78
N GLN A 197 4.46 -12.47 13.84
CA GLN A 197 5.70 -12.09 14.55
C GLN A 197 6.92 -12.18 13.63
N GLU A 198 6.94 -13.15 12.73
CA GLU A 198 8.03 -13.33 11.77
C GLU A 198 8.12 -12.18 10.77
N PHE A 199 6.97 -11.76 10.23
CA PHE A 199 6.87 -10.57 9.38
C PHE A 199 7.28 -9.30 10.13
N LYS A 200 6.76 -9.09 11.34
CA LYS A 200 7.16 -7.97 12.19
C LYS A 200 8.66 -7.92 12.41
N GLN A 201 9.30 -9.06 12.64
CA GLN A 201 10.76 -9.15 12.76
C GLN A 201 11.48 -8.80 11.46
N ARG A 202 11.00 -9.30 10.30
CA ARG A 202 11.54 -8.96 8.98
C ARG A 202 11.44 -7.47 8.71
N VAL A 203 10.27 -6.89 8.91
CA VAL A 203 10.03 -5.45 8.74
C VAL A 203 10.87 -4.63 9.71
N ARG A 204 10.95 -5.02 11.00
CA ARG A 204 11.81 -4.36 12.00
C ARG A 204 13.29 -4.34 11.58
N ARG A 205 13.78 -5.43 11.02
CA ARG A 205 15.16 -5.52 10.52
C ARG A 205 15.41 -4.53 9.38
N VAL A 206 14.48 -4.45 8.41
CA VAL A 206 14.56 -3.51 7.29
C VAL A 206 14.43 -2.05 7.78
N ILE A 207 13.46 -1.76 8.65
CA ILE A 207 13.28 -0.41 9.22
C ILE A 207 14.49 -0.01 10.08
N GLY A 208 15.06 -0.95 10.84
CA GLY A 208 16.25 -0.70 11.65
C GLY A 208 17.46 -0.22 10.84
N ALA A 209 17.57 -0.69 9.60
CA ALA A 209 18.59 -0.26 8.64
C ALA A 209 18.27 1.08 7.94
N THR A 210 17.09 1.65 8.14
CA THR A 210 16.65 2.86 7.46
C THR A 210 16.95 4.10 8.30
N LEU A 211 17.82 4.97 7.80
CA LEU A 211 18.29 6.19 8.49
C LEU A 211 17.19 7.24 8.77
N TYR A 212 16.06 7.18 8.05
CA TYR A 212 14.97 8.19 8.13
C TYR A 212 13.62 7.59 8.55
N ARG A 213 13.52 7.11 9.79
CA ARG A 213 12.28 6.53 10.32
C ARG A 213 11.07 7.46 10.23
N ALA A 214 11.25 8.75 10.41
CA ALA A 214 10.17 9.74 10.35
C ALA A 214 9.51 9.85 8.95
N ALA A 215 10.20 9.46 7.88
CA ALA A 215 9.68 9.45 6.52
C ALA A 215 8.86 8.19 6.17
N LEU A 216 8.85 7.17 7.03
CA LEU A 216 8.06 5.97 6.84
C LEU A 216 6.58 6.23 7.14
N PRO A 217 5.64 5.53 6.48
CA PRO A 217 4.24 5.50 6.88
C PRO A 217 4.08 5.12 8.36
N ARG A 218 3.08 5.71 9.01
CA ARG A 218 2.88 5.55 10.45
C ARG A 218 2.70 4.10 10.88
N ALA A 219 1.95 3.30 10.11
CA ALA A 219 1.73 1.89 10.39
C ALA A 219 3.06 1.12 10.50
N TYR A 220 4.01 1.39 9.60
CA TYR A 220 5.32 0.76 9.62
C TYR A 220 6.19 1.21 10.79
N ARG A 221 6.09 2.48 11.19
CA ARG A 221 6.76 2.96 12.41
C ARG A 221 6.27 2.25 13.66
N ALA A 222 4.98 1.90 13.70
CA ALA A 222 4.38 1.16 14.81
C ALA A 222 5.01 -0.23 15.01
N LEU A 223 5.45 -0.91 13.93
CA LEU A 223 6.03 -2.25 14.01
C LEU A 223 7.38 -2.31 14.74
N SER A 224 8.15 -1.22 14.73
CA SER A 224 9.51 -1.16 15.29
C SER A 224 9.66 -0.13 16.41
N ARG A 225 8.55 0.50 16.84
CA ARG A 225 8.61 1.53 17.88
C ARG A 225 8.89 0.92 19.26
N PRO A 226 9.78 1.49 20.07
CA PRO A 226 9.89 1.17 21.48
C PRO A 226 8.55 1.45 22.18
N SER A 227 8.18 0.69 23.19
CA SER A 227 6.97 0.97 23.97
C SER A 227 7.05 2.34 24.67
N LEU A 228 5.92 2.97 24.94
CA LEU A 228 5.90 4.25 25.66
C LEU A 228 6.61 4.16 27.01
N PRO A 229 6.45 3.10 27.83
CA PRO A 229 7.23 2.93 29.06
C PRO A 229 8.74 2.99 28.82
N VAL A 230 9.24 2.39 27.73
CA VAL A 230 10.67 2.42 27.38
C VAL A 230 11.10 3.81 26.92
N LEU A 231 10.27 4.49 26.12
CA LEU A 231 10.58 5.85 25.65
C LEU A 231 10.62 6.89 26.77
N PHE A 232 9.79 6.72 27.78
CA PHE A 232 9.67 7.66 28.90
C PHE A 232 10.41 7.18 30.16
N ALA A 233 11.13 6.04 30.10
CA ALA A 233 11.93 5.58 31.24
C ALA A 233 12.99 6.63 31.62
N GLY A 234 12.97 7.06 32.89
CA GLY A 234 13.94 8.04 33.41
C GLY A 234 13.78 9.48 32.90
N VAL A 235 12.77 9.76 32.05
CA VAL A 235 12.54 11.10 31.48
C VAL A 235 11.98 12.05 32.55
N LYS A 236 12.75 13.09 32.88
CA LYS A 236 12.33 14.15 33.82
C LYS A 236 11.20 15.00 33.20
N ARG A 237 10.41 15.66 34.07
CA ARG A 237 9.26 16.48 33.63
C ARG A 237 9.66 17.56 32.62
N SER A 238 10.83 18.16 32.75
CA SER A 238 11.39 19.14 31.81
C SER A 238 11.70 18.56 30.41
N GLU A 239 12.00 17.25 30.33
CA GLU A 239 12.39 16.56 29.10
C GLU A 239 11.21 15.85 28.42
N ARG A 240 10.00 15.94 29.00
CA ARG A 240 8.83 15.28 28.42
C ARG A 240 8.42 15.85 27.07
N ARG A 241 8.58 17.16 26.83
CA ARG A 241 8.19 17.78 25.56
C ARG A 241 8.98 17.22 24.36
N PRO A 242 10.33 17.16 24.37
CA PRO A 242 11.09 16.53 23.30
C PRO A 242 10.73 15.03 23.11
N THR A 243 10.51 14.32 24.23
CA THR A 243 10.13 12.89 24.19
C THR A 243 8.75 12.68 23.58
N ILE A 244 7.77 13.52 23.88
CA ILE A 244 6.43 13.53 23.24
C ILE A 244 6.56 13.75 21.74
N LEU A 245 7.35 14.72 21.30
CA LEU A 245 7.61 14.98 19.89
C LEU A 245 8.26 13.78 19.21
N ARG A 246 9.29 13.20 19.84
CA ARG A 246 9.96 12.01 19.34
C ARG A 246 9.00 10.83 19.24
N ALA A 247 8.17 10.59 20.24
CA ALA A 247 7.15 9.54 20.23
C ALA A 247 6.17 9.72 19.06
N HIS A 248 5.69 10.94 18.82
CA HIS A 248 4.75 11.21 17.73
C HIS A 248 5.42 11.23 16.36
N VAL A 249 6.45 12.05 16.16
CA VAL A 249 7.07 12.31 14.85
C VAL A 249 7.93 11.14 14.38
N VAL A 250 8.77 10.59 15.27
CA VAL A 250 9.72 9.52 14.90
C VAL A 250 9.09 8.15 15.02
N HIS A 251 8.35 7.89 16.12
CA HIS A 251 7.82 6.56 16.41
C HIS A 251 6.35 6.38 16.00
N GLY A 252 5.66 7.43 15.55
CA GLY A 252 4.32 7.34 14.99
C GLY A 252 3.19 7.07 15.99
N TYR A 253 3.41 7.34 17.29
CA TYR A 253 2.36 7.26 18.30
C TYR A 253 1.22 8.26 18.03
N LEU A 254 -0.04 7.84 18.26
CA LEU A 254 -1.17 8.76 18.26
C LEU A 254 -1.04 9.77 19.40
N LEU A 255 -1.54 10.98 19.19
CA LEU A 255 -1.61 11.96 20.27
C LEU A 255 -2.46 11.44 21.44
N THR A 256 -3.50 10.66 21.13
CA THR A 256 -4.36 9.98 22.12
C THR A 256 -3.63 8.87 22.89
N GLU A 257 -2.78 8.08 22.21
CA GLU A 257 -1.97 7.04 22.87
C GLU A 257 -0.98 7.65 23.86
N ILE A 258 -0.30 8.74 23.47
CA ILE A 258 0.65 9.47 24.32
C ILE A 258 -0.09 10.14 25.48
N ALA A 259 -1.25 10.74 25.21
CA ALA A 259 -2.08 11.40 26.21
C ALA A 259 -2.56 10.40 27.29
N HIS A 260 -3.08 9.26 26.85
CA HIS A 260 -3.52 8.19 27.76
C HIS A 260 -2.35 7.67 28.62
N TYR A 261 -1.19 7.44 28.02
CA TYR A 261 -0.01 6.95 28.76
C TYR A 261 0.50 7.95 29.82
N LEU A 262 0.46 9.26 29.49
CA LEU A 262 0.95 10.33 30.40
C LEU A 262 -0.11 10.87 31.34
N ASP A 263 -1.33 10.34 31.30
CA ASP A 263 -2.50 10.83 32.03
C ASP A 263 -2.74 12.34 31.76
N LEU A 264 -2.76 12.71 30.48
CA LEU A 264 -2.97 14.08 30.01
C LEU A 264 -4.12 14.12 29.01
N HIS A 265 -4.76 15.29 28.89
CA HIS A 265 -5.77 15.50 27.87
C HIS A 265 -5.12 15.53 26.45
N PRO A 266 -5.72 14.92 25.40
CA PRO A 266 -5.19 14.93 24.03
C PRO A 266 -4.87 16.30 23.47
N THR A 267 -5.64 17.33 23.83
CA THR A 267 -5.39 18.74 23.43
C THR A 267 -4.08 19.28 23.98
N THR A 268 -3.65 18.85 25.18
CA THR A 268 -2.36 19.23 25.77
C THR A 268 -1.21 18.67 24.92
N ILE A 269 -1.30 17.40 24.51
CA ILE A 269 -0.30 16.78 23.64
C ILE A 269 -0.29 17.44 22.26
N SER A 270 -1.47 17.71 21.68
CA SER A 270 -1.61 18.43 20.40
C SER A 270 -0.94 19.80 20.45
N ARG A 271 -1.15 20.56 21.52
CA ARG A 271 -0.51 21.87 21.72
C ARG A 271 1.01 21.75 21.77
N ILE A 272 1.57 20.80 22.53
CA ILE A 272 3.01 20.55 22.60
C ILE A 272 3.60 20.23 21.21
N VAL A 273 2.90 19.44 20.42
CA VAL A 273 3.38 19.04 19.08
C VAL A 273 3.32 20.21 18.10
N ASN A 274 2.28 21.07 18.18
CA ASN A 274 2.07 22.19 17.28
C ASN A 274 2.95 23.41 17.63
N GLU A 275 3.21 23.67 18.90
CA GLU A 275 4.09 24.79 19.36
C GLU A 275 5.55 24.59 18.94
N THR A 276 5.97 23.35 18.65
CA THR A 276 7.35 23.02 18.30
C THR A 276 7.56 22.86 16.79
N GLY A 277 6.82 23.56 15.96
CA GLY A 277 6.66 23.50 14.49
C GLY A 277 7.87 23.26 13.57
N SER A 278 9.01 22.82 14.06
CA SER A 278 10.15 22.34 13.27
C SER A 278 11.07 21.44 14.10
N TYR A 279 10.66 20.19 14.34
CA TYR A 279 11.61 19.20 14.84
C TYR A 279 12.58 18.81 13.71
N ARG A 280 13.82 19.32 13.74
CA ARG A 280 14.94 18.74 13.01
C ARG A 280 15.49 17.62 13.88
N ALA A 281 15.43 16.37 13.40
CA ALA A 281 16.11 15.26 14.06
C ALA A 281 17.60 15.59 14.24
N PRO A 282 18.21 15.26 15.39
CA PRO A 282 19.66 15.38 15.56
C PRO A 282 20.36 14.61 14.42
N ARG A 283 21.41 15.20 13.85
CA ARG A 283 22.34 14.50 12.98
C ARG A 283 23.30 13.78 13.95
N ASP A 284 23.17 12.47 14.05
CA ASP A 284 24.20 11.61 14.63
C ASP A 284 25.27 11.36 13.59
#